data_e298e1df2a52fb1ba111612a1dc2651f
#
_entry.id   e298e1df2a52fb1ba111612a1dc2651f
#
_cell.length_a   1.000
_cell.length_b   1.000
_cell.length_c   1.000
_cell.angle_alpha   90.00
_cell.angle_beta   90.00
_cell.angle_gamma   90.00
#
_symmetry.space_group_name_H-M   'P 1'
#
loop_
_entity.id
_entity.type
_entity.pdbx_description
1 polymer ?
#
loop_
_entity_poly.entity_id
_entity_poly.type
_entity_poly.pdbx_seq_one_letter_code
_entity_poly.pdbx_strand_id
1 'polypeptide(L)'
;MGVMGCCGREQDNKNTFNEKEISFEKYNQQSEIGTNDDKDNKMTNKLMNSLKNYGKLIPDDNFEEILNNINKYINKIEFPKEIENHKEDNCLIIQPIEFKNGEIYKGSWNKNNQRHGFGINIKPDGTIYKGLWDKDKIGNFGLFLDSNGNYYKGYLKDGKMEGEGEMEIKNKSKYKGNFNNDFPNGKGELEDYEKGCKYNGDMVNGKKEGKGKLEYSDGTTYDGDFKNDLYDGYGILKYNNGRIYEGEFKEGKIKGKGKFKWEDGRVYEGEYNDFMKTGFGKLYWNDNKYYEGQWLNNRQHGKGVIHYDGKEIEGIFRFGKIIKGN
;
A
#
# COMPACT_ATOMS: atom_id res chain seq x y z
N MET A 1 -35.34 -6.85 6.16
CA MET A 1 -35.05 -5.99 4.99
C MET A 1 -34.15 -4.87 5.50
N GLY A 2 -32.90 -4.87 5.17
CA GLY A 2 -31.98 -3.85 5.67
C GLY A 2 -30.56 -4.23 5.34
N VAL A 3 -29.96 -3.46 4.44
CA VAL A 3 -28.54 -3.26 4.24
C VAL A 3 -27.77 -4.45 3.65
N MET A 4 -28.00 -4.72 2.37
CA MET A 4 -26.94 -5.11 1.45
C MET A 4 -26.41 -3.81 0.81
N GLY A 5 -25.54 -3.12 1.46
CA GLY A 5 -25.10 -1.80 1.01
C GLY A 5 -23.73 -1.38 1.48
N CYS A 6 -22.75 -2.31 1.52
CA CYS A 6 -21.36 -1.95 1.87
C CYS A 6 -20.30 -2.59 0.96
N CYS A 7 -20.68 -2.95 -0.28
CA CYS A 7 -19.69 -3.25 -1.31
C CYS A 7 -20.11 -2.47 -2.55
N GLY A 8 -19.44 -1.37 -2.84
CA GLY A 8 -19.65 -0.57 -4.04
C GLY A 8 -20.43 0.71 -3.79
N ARG A 9 -19.90 1.63 -3.00
CA ARG A 9 -20.12 3.04 -3.31
C ARG A 9 -19.12 3.37 -4.40
N GLU A 10 -19.65 3.55 -5.61
CA GLU A 10 -19.01 4.41 -6.59
C GLU A 10 -18.86 5.78 -5.93
N GLN A 11 -17.68 6.06 -5.45
CA GLN A 11 -17.15 7.40 -5.38
C GLN A 11 -15.93 7.37 -6.27
N ASP A 12 -16.02 8.09 -7.37
CA ASP A 12 -14.89 8.59 -8.13
C ASP A 12 -13.90 9.25 -7.18
N ASN A 13 -13.04 8.46 -6.59
CA ASN A 13 -11.80 8.91 -6.02
C ASN A 13 -10.69 8.28 -6.85
N LYS A 14 -10.24 9.07 -7.80
CA LYS A 14 -8.91 8.96 -8.37
C LYS A 14 -7.90 9.03 -7.22
N ASN A 15 -7.69 7.90 -6.53
CA ASN A 15 -6.49 7.64 -5.76
C ASN A 15 -5.37 7.30 -6.75
N THR A 16 -5.12 8.21 -7.67
CA THR A 16 -3.81 8.33 -8.28
C THR A 16 -2.92 8.85 -7.17
N PHE A 17 -1.94 8.05 -6.76
CA PHE A 17 -0.75 8.58 -6.12
C PHE A 17 -0.30 9.76 -6.99
N ASN A 18 -0.37 10.96 -6.45
CA ASN A 18 -0.18 12.16 -7.23
C ASN A 18 1.32 12.25 -7.52
N GLU A 19 1.73 11.98 -8.77
CA GLU A 19 3.13 12.09 -9.24
C GLU A 19 3.78 13.44 -8.91
N LYS A 20 2.99 14.42 -8.50
CA LYS A 20 3.45 15.76 -8.13
C LYS A 20 3.89 15.90 -6.66
N GLU A 21 3.58 14.97 -5.76
CA GLU A 21 3.94 15.11 -4.33
C GLU A 21 5.35 14.61 -4.02
N ILE A 22 5.97 13.83 -4.92
CA ILE A 22 7.38 13.40 -4.78
C ILE A 22 8.10 13.58 -6.12
N SER A 23 8.40 14.82 -6.52
CA SER A 23 9.24 15.09 -7.68
C SER A 23 10.66 15.44 -7.24
N PHE A 24 11.64 14.71 -7.75
CA PHE A 24 13.06 14.89 -7.42
C PHE A 24 13.78 15.61 -8.55
N GLU A 25 14.27 16.82 -8.30
CA GLU A 25 15.08 17.59 -9.27
C GLU A 25 16.59 17.38 -9.04
N LYS A 26 17.35 17.41 -10.14
CA LYS A 26 18.77 17.06 -10.23
C LYS A 26 19.71 18.24 -9.93
N TYR A 27 20.84 17.97 -9.27
CA TYR A 27 21.95 18.92 -9.13
C TYR A 27 23.31 18.33 -9.55
N ASN A 28 24.16 19.15 -10.17
CA ASN A 28 25.56 18.86 -10.54
C ASN A 28 26.50 19.96 -10.07
N GLN A 29 27.70 19.66 -9.53
CA GLN A 29 29.04 20.16 -9.95
C GLN A 29 30.21 19.75 -9.02
N GLN A 30 31.46 19.74 -9.51
CA GLN A 30 32.67 19.01 -9.10
C GLN A 30 33.79 19.80 -8.39
N SER A 31 34.73 19.09 -7.67
CA SER A 31 36.21 19.34 -7.55
C SER A 31 36.99 18.42 -6.58
N GLU A 32 38.31 18.29 -6.65
CA GLU A 32 39.20 17.14 -6.26
C GLU A 32 40.02 17.19 -4.96
N ILE A 33 40.52 16.01 -4.41
CA ILE A 33 41.49 15.87 -3.28
C ILE A 33 42.08 14.50 -2.86
N GLY A 34 43.19 14.43 -2.08
CA GLY A 34 44.08 13.31 -1.77
C GLY A 34 44.39 12.93 -0.28
N THR A 35 45.12 11.86 0.14
CA THR A 35 45.03 10.97 1.34
C THR A 35 46.20 10.88 2.36
N ASN A 36 45.94 10.32 3.62
CA ASN A 36 46.73 9.81 4.79
C ASN A 36 46.94 10.82 5.95
N ASP A 37 47.09 10.38 7.20
CA ASP A 37 46.85 11.09 8.50
C ASP A 37 47.21 12.58 8.54
N ASP A 38 48.39 12.97 8.22
CA ASP A 38 48.76 14.37 7.88
C ASP A 38 48.12 14.80 6.52
N LYS A 39 47.90 13.87 5.63
CA LYS A 39 47.20 14.08 4.37
C LYS A 39 45.71 14.20 4.59
N ASP A 40 45.10 13.41 5.47
CA ASP A 40 43.65 13.46 5.77
C ASP A 40 43.26 14.78 6.46
N ASN A 41 44.07 15.28 7.39
CA ASN A 41 43.88 16.60 7.96
C ASN A 41 44.06 17.74 6.94
N LYS A 42 45.08 17.62 6.08
CA LYS A 42 45.31 18.58 5.00
C LYS A 42 44.20 18.57 3.95
N MET A 43 43.61 17.43 3.77
CA MET A 43 42.55 17.11 2.84
C MET A 43 41.19 17.60 3.37
N THR A 44 40.86 17.28 4.63
CA THR A 44 39.68 17.80 5.32
C THR A 44 39.67 19.33 5.28
N ASN A 45 40.79 19.98 5.60
CA ASN A 45 40.92 21.43 5.53
C ASN A 45 40.79 21.98 4.13
N LYS A 46 41.31 21.28 3.10
CA LYS A 46 41.14 21.71 1.68
C LYS A 46 39.70 21.56 1.22
N LEU A 47 39.02 20.46 1.58
CA LEU A 47 37.62 20.23 1.33
C LEU A 47 36.77 21.32 2.00
N MET A 48 36.97 21.55 3.31
CA MET A 48 36.23 22.59 4.05
C MET A 48 36.41 23.97 3.43
N ASN A 49 37.65 24.32 3.02
CA ASN A 49 37.93 25.60 2.37
C ASN A 49 37.29 25.72 0.97
N SER A 50 37.25 24.63 0.22
CA SER A 50 36.54 24.56 -1.06
C SER A 50 35.04 24.75 -0.89
N LEU A 51 34.43 24.04 0.08
CA LEU A 51 33.01 24.07 0.35
C LEU A 51 32.52 25.40 0.91
N LYS A 52 33.36 26.22 1.58
CA LYS A 52 33.03 27.58 2.01
C LYS A 52 32.62 28.49 0.84
N ASN A 53 33.04 28.19 -0.39
CA ASN A 53 32.60 28.91 -1.57
C ASN A 53 31.15 28.59 -1.96
N TYR A 54 30.63 27.45 -1.53
CA TYR A 54 29.28 26.95 -1.85
C TYR A 54 28.28 27.18 -0.71
N GLY A 55 28.79 27.30 0.55
CA GLY A 55 27.93 27.46 1.71
C GLY A 55 28.67 27.79 3.00
N LYS A 56 27.93 27.79 4.11
CA LYS A 56 28.39 28.06 5.47
C LYS A 56 28.46 26.74 6.24
N LEU A 57 29.61 26.50 6.91
CA LEU A 57 29.72 25.40 7.86
C LEU A 57 28.93 25.74 9.13
N ILE A 58 28.18 24.76 9.63
CA ILE A 58 27.43 24.87 10.87
C ILE A 58 27.93 23.85 11.89
N PRO A 59 27.91 24.17 13.20
CA PRO A 59 28.26 23.19 14.24
C PRO A 59 27.32 21.97 14.23
N ASP A 60 27.85 20.81 14.63
CA ASP A 60 27.06 19.57 14.69
C ASP A 60 25.85 19.70 15.62
N ASP A 61 26.01 20.33 16.80
CA ASP A 61 24.91 20.53 17.75
C ASP A 61 23.77 21.36 17.14
N ASN A 62 24.10 22.38 16.36
CA ASN A 62 23.12 23.20 15.66
C ASN A 62 22.39 22.40 14.56
N PHE A 63 23.08 21.47 13.90
CA PHE A 63 22.46 20.59 12.91
C PHE A 63 21.44 19.65 13.57
N GLU A 64 21.78 19.06 14.72
CA GLU A 64 20.86 18.17 15.45
C GLU A 64 19.62 18.96 15.96
N GLU A 65 19.81 20.20 16.41
CA GLU A 65 18.71 21.08 16.79
C GLU A 65 17.80 21.39 15.59
N ILE A 66 18.37 21.75 14.44
CA ILE A 66 17.65 22.02 13.21
C ILE A 66 16.85 20.77 12.78
N LEU A 67 17.50 19.59 12.77
CA LEU A 67 16.89 18.33 12.37
C LEU A 67 15.68 17.99 13.26
N ASN A 68 15.82 18.15 14.57
CA ASN A 68 14.76 17.87 15.54
C ASN A 68 13.59 18.88 15.42
N ASN A 69 13.91 20.16 15.18
CA ASN A 69 12.89 21.20 15.02
C ASN A 69 12.11 21.10 13.73
N ILE A 70 12.77 20.74 12.61
CA ILE A 70 12.12 20.61 11.30
C ILE A 70 11.24 19.38 11.26
N ASN A 71 11.68 18.25 11.82
CA ASN A 71 10.89 17.05 11.73
C ASN A 71 10.97 16.11 12.94
N LYS A 72 10.03 16.29 13.87
CA LYS A 72 9.84 15.42 15.04
C LYS A 72 9.50 13.96 14.72
N TYR A 73 9.30 13.61 13.46
CA TYR A 73 8.98 12.23 13.03
C TYR A 73 10.20 11.43 12.62
N ILE A 74 11.34 12.06 12.26
CA ILE A 74 12.53 11.36 11.76
C ILE A 74 13.04 10.32 12.75
N ASN A 75 13.03 10.64 14.05
CA ASN A 75 13.50 9.75 15.11
C ASN A 75 12.53 8.61 15.43
N LYS A 76 11.31 8.62 14.88
CA LYS A 76 10.32 7.55 15.03
C LYS A 76 10.38 6.52 13.93
N ILE A 77 11.09 6.82 12.83
CA ILE A 77 11.23 5.92 11.69
C ILE A 77 12.54 5.17 11.85
N GLU A 78 12.44 3.87 12.13
CA GLU A 78 13.63 3.02 12.20
C GLU A 78 14.38 3.03 10.87
N PHE A 79 15.68 3.25 10.91
CA PHE A 79 16.57 3.22 9.76
C PHE A 79 17.64 2.13 9.96
N PRO A 80 18.00 1.35 8.93
CA PRO A 80 18.98 0.28 9.07
C PRO A 80 20.36 0.80 9.51
N LYS A 81 20.87 0.30 10.65
CA LYS A 81 22.15 0.73 11.19
C LYS A 81 23.35 0.38 10.29
N GLU A 82 23.25 -0.71 9.54
CA GLU A 82 24.23 -1.11 8.54
C GLU A 82 24.36 -0.08 7.42
N ILE A 83 23.29 0.61 7.07
CA ILE A 83 23.30 1.70 6.09
C ILE A 83 23.84 2.99 6.72
N GLU A 84 23.44 3.33 7.96
CA GLU A 84 23.95 4.50 8.69
C GLU A 84 25.47 4.39 8.94
N ASN A 85 25.94 3.19 9.24
CA ASN A 85 27.36 2.92 9.50
C ASN A 85 28.15 2.57 8.24
N HIS A 86 27.51 2.64 7.06
CA HIS A 86 28.18 2.36 5.80
C HIS A 86 29.30 3.36 5.55
N LYS A 87 30.53 2.86 5.47
CA LYS A 87 31.73 3.65 5.16
C LYS A 87 32.20 3.27 3.77
N GLU A 88 32.26 4.23 2.92
CA GLU A 88 32.88 4.12 1.61
C GLU A 88 34.39 4.43 1.75
N ASP A 89 35.23 3.64 1.07
CA ASP A 89 36.67 3.87 1.03
C ASP A 89 37.02 5.24 0.45
N ASN A 90 37.95 5.95 1.08
CA ASN A 90 38.39 7.28 0.69
C ASN A 90 37.32 8.38 0.77
N CYS A 91 36.29 8.22 1.59
CA CYS A 91 35.35 9.27 1.92
C CYS A 91 35.71 9.98 3.21
N LEU A 92 35.40 11.27 3.26
CA LEU A 92 35.60 12.13 4.43
C LEU A 92 34.26 12.53 5.01
N ILE A 93 34.18 12.60 6.33
CA ILE A 93 33.06 13.20 7.05
C ILE A 93 33.51 14.55 7.57
N ILE A 94 32.77 15.58 7.28
CA ILE A 94 33.01 16.95 7.73
C ILE A 94 31.78 17.50 8.48
N GLN A 95 31.99 18.67 9.11
CA GLN A 95 30.89 19.42 9.70
C GLN A 95 29.76 19.66 8.67
N PRO A 96 28.50 19.73 9.11
CA PRO A 96 27.38 20.08 8.26
C PRO A 96 27.60 21.38 7.49
N ILE A 97 27.12 21.43 6.26
CA ILE A 97 27.20 22.62 5.40
C ILE A 97 25.81 23.10 5.02
N GLU A 98 25.54 24.38 5.19
CA GLU A 98 24.40 25.08 4.65
C GLU A 98 24.80 25.70 3.31
N PHE A 99 24.20 25.23 2.21
CA PHE A 99 24.45 25.73 0.88
C PHE A 99 23.75 27.07 0.65
N LYS A 100 24.18 27.82 -0.38
CA LYS A 100 23.57 29.12 -0.75
C LYS A 100 22.09 29.04 -1.11
N ASN A 101 21.61 27.88 -1.52
CA ASN A 101 20.18 27.63 -1.81
C ASN A 101 19.37 27.30 -0.55
N GLY A 102 20.01 27.29 0.64
CA GLY A 102 19.37 26.98 1.91
C GLY A 102 19.26 25.48 2.23
N GLU A 103 19.76 24.61 1.37
CA GLU A 103 19.88 23.18 1.72
C GLU A 103 20.97 22.98 2.77
N ILE A 104 20.78 22.03 3.69
CA ILE A 104 21.77 21.65 4.69
C ILE A 104 22.13 20.18 4.50
N TYR A 105 23.43 19.89 4.37
CA TYR A 105 23.90 18.50 4.23
C TYR A 105 24.90 18.14 5.34
N LYS A 106 24.70 16.96 5.94
CA LYS A 106 25.62 16.31 6.86
C LYS A 106 25.86 14.89 6.37
N GLY A 107 27.11 14.53 6.08
CA GLY A 107 27.44 13.19 5.60
C GLY A 107 28.82 13.07 4.98
N SER A 108 29.00 12.00 4.25
CA SER A 108 30.27 11.61 3.63
C SER A 108 30.48 12.31 2.29
N TRP A 109 31.75 12.60 1.97
CA TRP A 109 32.21 13.26 0.75
C TRP A 109 33.36 12.47 0.12
N ASN A 110 33.31 12.28 -1.19
CA ASN A 110 34.42 11.69 -1.92
C ASN A 110 35.52 12.71 -2.23
N LYS A 111 36.63 12.23 -2.79
CA LYS A 111 37.80 13.05 -3.18
C LYS A 111 37.50 14.12 -4.22
N ASN A 112 36.35 14.08 -4.90
CA ASN A 112 35.94 15.05 -5.90
C ASN A 112 34.96 16.08 -5.34
N ASN A 113 34.85 16.23 -4.01
CA ASN A 113 33.93 17.11 -3.28
C ASN A 113 32.45 16.82 -3.61
N GLN A 114 32.12 15.59 -3.90
CA GLN A 114 30.76 15.17 -4.16
C GLN A 114 30.23 14.40 -2.94
N ARG A 115 28.94 14.58 -2.62
CA ARG A 115 28.24 13.75 -1.64
C ARG A 115 28.33 12.29 -2.08
N HIS A 116 28.83 11.41 -1.21
CA HIS A 116 29.04 9.99 -1.52
C HIS A 116 29.09 9.18 -0.23
N GLY A 117 28.48 7.97 -0.22
CA GLY A 117 28.26 7.22 1.02
C GLY A 117 27.03 7.70 1.78
N PHE A 118 27.01 7.56 3.10
CA PHE A 118 25.85 7.93 3.91
C PHE A 118 25.79 9.44 4.20
N GLY A 119 24.57 10.00 4.13
CA GLY A 119 24.35 11.41 4.49
C GLY A 119 22.88 11.79 4.66
N ILE A 120 22.68 12.93 5.30
CA ILE A 120 21.37 13.56 5.54
C ILE A 120 21.36 14.90 4.83
N ASN A 121 20.33 15.14 4.01
CA ASN A 121 20.09 16.42 3.35
C ASN A 121 18.74 16.97 3.81
N ILE A 122 18.72 18.22 4.23
CA ILE A 122 17.54 18.94 4.64
C ILE A 122 17.31 20.08 3.63
N LYS A 123 16.12 20.10 3.02
CA LYS A 123 15.71 21.17 2.11
C LYS A 123 15.03 22.32 2.85
N PRO A 124 14.99 23.53 2.26
CA PRO A 124 14.33 24.69 2.86
C PRO A 124 12.82 24.50 3.13
N ASP A 125 12.15 23.63 2.36
CA ASP A 125 10.74 23.27 2.56
C ASP A 125 10.51 22.28 3.70
N GLY A 126 11.58 21.85 4.38
CA GLY A 126 11.54 20.88 5.46
C GLY A 126 11.57 19.41 5.00
N THR A 127 11.71 19.16 3.70
CA THR A 127 11.90 17.80 3.19
C THR A 127 13.29 17.28 3.58
N ILE A 128 13.34 16.07 4.11
CA ILE A 128 14.57 15.40 4.53
C ILE A 128 14.81 14.17 3.64
N TYR A 129 16.03 14.05 3.14
CA TYR A 129 16.54 12.79 2.63
C TYR A 129 17.64 12.28 3.57
N LYS A 130 17.51 11.03 4.02
CA LYS A 130 18.51 10.32 4.84
C LYS A 130 18.81 9.01 4.15
N GLY A 131 20.05 8.80 3.67
CA GLY A 131 20.38 7.60 2.92
C GLY A 131 21.71 7.66 2.22
N LEU A 132 21.89 6.75 1.27
CA LEU A 132 23.11 6.64 0.48
C LEU A 132 23.15 7.68 -0.64
N TRP A 133 24.34 8.13 -0.95
CA TRP A 133 24.66 9.07 -2.03
C TRP A 133 25.70 8.44 -2.96
N ASP A 134 25.56 8.67 -4.24
CA ASP A 134 26.57 8.35 -5.24
C ASP A 134 26.86 9.56 -6.13
N LYS A 135 28.03 10.23 -5.88
CA LYS A 135 28.52 11.36 -6.66
C LYS A 135 27.45 12.45 -6.87
N ASP A 136 26.96 13.01 -5.74
CA ASP A 136 25.90 14.01 -5.64
C ASP A 136 24.49 13.54 -6.04
N LYS A 137 24.33 12.28 -6.42
CA LYS A 137 23.03 11.69 -6.70
C LYS A 137 22.55 10.87 -5.50
N ILE A 138 21.24 10.77 -5.36
CA ILE A 138 20.61 9.85 -4.43
C ILE A 138 21.01 8.43 -4.80
N GLY A 139 21.48 7.67 -3.83
CA GLY A 139 21.91 6.28 -3.97
C GLY A 139 20.73 5.29 -4.05
N ASN A 140 21.06 4.04 -3.81
CA ASN A 140 20.12 2.93 -4.00
C ASN A 140 19.26 2.60 -2.76
N PHE A 141 19.42 3.30 -1.64
CA PHE A 141 18.60 3.13 -0.43
C PHE A 141 18.51 4.45 0.35
N GLY A 142 17.31 4.77 0.81
CA GLY A 142 17.10 5.98 1.62
C GLY A 142 15.70 6.10 2.21
N LEU A 143 15.60 7.12 3.08
CA LEU A 143 14.38 7.63 3.68
C LEU A 143 14.13 9.03 3.13
N PHE A 144 12.98 9.24 2.53
CA PHE A 144 12.41 10.56 2.26
C PHE A 144 11.33 10.86 3.30
N LEU A 145 11.34 12.03 3.83
CA LEU A 145 10.38 12.48 4.83
C LEU A 145 10.00 13.93 4.53
N ASP A 146 8.71 14.21 4.31
CA ASP A 146 8.22 15.56 4.09
C ASP A 146 7.83 16.27 5.39
N SER A 147 7.57 17.56 5.32
CA SER A 147 7.15 18.41 6.45
C SER A 147 5.79 18.01 7.05
N ASN A 148 4.95 17.29 6.31
CA ASN A 148 3.66 16.79 6.78
C ASN A 148 3.80 15.49 7.57
N GLY A 149 4.96 14.81 7.47
CA GLY A 149 5.26 13.54 8.10
C GLY A 149 4.92 12.34 7.21
N ASN A 150 4.70 12.55 5.90
CA ASN A 150 4.67 11.47 4.93
C ASN A 150 6.09 10.98 4.67
N TYR A 151 6.28 9.68 4.53
CA TYR A 151 7.61 9.15 4.25
C TYR A 151 7.60 7.97 3.28
N TYR A 152 8.74 7.79 2.64
CA TYR A 152 9.15 6.55 1.99
C TYR A 152 10.50 6.13 2.54
N LYS A 153 10.67 4.84 2.82
CA LYS A 153 11.93 4.22 3.23
C LYS A 153 12.10 2.92 2.43
N GLY A 154 13.17 2.80 1.67
CA GLY A 154 13.39 1.60 0.87
C GLY A 154 14.45 1.75 -0.20
N TYR A 155 14.45 0.77 -1.09
CA TYR A 155 15.36 0.76 -2.23
C TYR A 155 14.92 1.74 -3.31
N LEU A 156 15.93 2.27 -4.01
CA LEU A 156 15.78 3.28 -5.05
C LEU A 156 16.61 2.88 -6.27
N LYS A 157 16.09 3.21 -7.44
CA LYS A 157 16.83 3.10 -8.70
C LYS A 157 16.56 4.33 -9.55
N ASP A 158 17.63 5.01 -9.96
CA ASP A 158 17.54 6.25 -10.72
C ASP A 158 16.63 7.32 -10.06
N GLY A 159 16.62 7.37 -8.73
CA GLY A 159 15.83 8.28 -7.92
C GLY A 159 14.35 7.91 -7.78
N LYS A 160 13.94 6.74 -8.25
CA LYS A 160 12.58 6.21 -8.12
C LYS A 160 12.50 5.08 -7.10
N MET A 161 11.35 4.93 -6.46
CA MET A 161 11.06 3.79 -5.58
C MET A 161 11.08 2.49 -6.39
N GLU A 162 11.94 1.56 -5.98
CA GLU A 162 12.16 0.29 -6.68
C GLU A 162 12.52 -0.81 -5.68
N GLY A 163 11.97 -2.04 -5.84
CA GLY A 163 12.24 -3.13 -4.89
C GLY A 163 11.49 -2.97 -3.57
N GLU A 164 12.04 -3.51 -2.48
CA GLU A 164 11.38 -3.48 -1.18
C GLU A 164 11.42 -2.09 -0.55
N GLY A 165 10.28 -1.69 0.01
CA GLY A 165 10.14 -0.41 0.70
C GLY A 165 8.90 -0.33 1.58
N GLU A 166 8.86 0.75 2.34
CA GLU A 166 7.77 1.13 3.22
C GLU A 166 7.42 2.59 2.97
N MET A 167 6.15 2.88 2.73
CA MET A 167 5.64 4.23 2.51
C MET A 167 4.45 4.47 3.44
N GLU A 168 4.42 5.64 4.06
CA GLU A 168 3.28 6.09 4.85
C GLU A 168 2.86 7.48 4.41
N ILE A 169 1.58 7.62 4.06
CA ILE A 169 0.89 8.89 3.94
C ILE A 169 0.14 9.06 5.26
N LYS A 170 0.64 9.97 6.07
CA LYS A 170 0.21 10.17 7.45
C LYS A 170 -1.31 10.33 7.56
N ASN A 171 -1.91 9.59 8.50
CA ASN A 171 -3.34 9.52 8.76
C ASN A 171 -4.19 8.99 7.58
N LYS A 172 -3.58 8.58 6.47
CA LYS A 172 -4.28 8.10 5.29
C LYS A 172 -4.02 6.63 5.03
N SER A 173 -2.75 6.24 4.84
CA SER A 173 -2.40 4.86 4.54
C SER A 173 -0.94 4.55 4.79
N LYS A 174 -0.65 3.27 5.02
CA LYS A 174 0.71 2.73 5.09
C LYS A 174 0.81 1.52 4.17
N TYR A 175 1.83 1.49 3.34
CA TYR A 175 2.16 0.35 2.49
C TYR A 175 3.56 -0.17 2.78
N LYS A 176 3.70 -1.49 2.85
CA LYS A 176 4.99 -2.18 2.96
C LYS A 176 5.02 -3.32 1.96
N GLY A 177 6.00 -3.32 1.07
CA GLY A 177 6.10 -4.33 0.02
C GLY A 177 7.00 -3.88 -1.11
N ASN A 178 6.77 -4.46 -2.28
CA ASN A 178 7.57 -4.16 -3.46
C ASN A 178 7.04 -2.93 -4.20
N PHE A 179 7.98 -2.18 -4.77
CA PHE A 179 7.75 -1.01 -5.62
C PHE A 179 8.37 -1.23 -7.00
N ASN A 180 7.78 -0.64 -8.02
CA ASN A 180 8.33 -0.52 -9.36
C ASN A 180 7.96 0.85 -9.92
N ASN A 181 8.96 1.65 -10.33
CA ASN A 181 8.77 2.99 -10.88
C ASN A 181 7.81 3.86 -10.04
N ASP A 182 8.05 4.00 -8.74
CA ASP A 182 7.30 4.79 -7.76
C ASP A 182 5.93 4.23 -7.34
N PHE A 183 5.50 3.08 -7.87
CA PHE A 183 4.22 2.47 -7.53
C PHE A 183 4.38 1.17 -6.76
N PRO A 184 3.51 0.88 -5.76
CA PRO A 184 3.34 -0.46 -5.21
C PRO A 184 3.13 -1.49 -6.32
N ASN A 185 3.98 -2.54 -6.37
CA ASN A 185 3.95 -3.53 -7.44
C ASN A 185 4.54 -4.85 -6.94
N GLY A 186 3.79 -5.96 -7.07
CA GLY A 186 4.16 -7.26 -6.49
C GLY A 186 3.46 -7.50 -5.17
N LYS A 187 4.04 -8.29 -4.29
CA LYS A 187 3.49 -8.61 -2.96
C LYS A 187 3.64 -7.44 -2.00
N GLY A 188 2.61 -7.19 -1.20
CA GLY A 188 2.68 -6.17 -0.15
C GLY A 188 1.50 -6.16 0.79
N GLU A 189 1.66 -5.37 1.86
CA GLU A 189 0.67 -5.11 2.90
C GLU A 189 0.28 -3.64 2.85
N LEU A 190 -1.02 -3.36 2.76
CA LEU A 190 -1.58 -2.01 2.76
C LEU A 190 -2.54 -1.86 3.94
N GLU A 191 -2.28 -0.91 4.81
CA GLU A 191 -3.23 -0.40 5.79
C GLU A 191 -3.87 0.88 5.26
N ASP A 192 -5.17 0.89 5.05
CA ASP A 192 -5.95 2.07 4.64
C ASP A 192 -6.70 2.60 5.86
N TYR A 193 -6.18 3.68 6.46
CA TYR A 193 -6.72 4.26 7.70
C TYR A 193 -8.06 4.95 7.46
N GLU A 194 -8.28 5.51 6.25
CA GLU A 194 -9.52 6.19 5.90
C GLU A 194 -10.66 5.18 5.73
N LYS A 195 -10.37 4.01 5.15
CA LYS A 195 -11.37 2.93 4.97
C LYS A 195 -11.43 1.97 6.15
N GLY A 196 -10.47 2.05 7.07
CA GLY A 196 -10.36 1.15 8.20
C GLY A 196 -10.19 -0.30 7.75
N CYS A 197 -9.25 -0.55 6.83
CA CYS A 197 -9.01 -1.91 6.34
C CYS A 197 -7.53 -2.21 6.13
N LYS A 198 -7.20 -3.51 6.15
CA LYS A 198 -5.87 -4.04 5.87
C LYS A 198 -5.95 -5.02 4.71
N TYR A 199 -5.06 -4.85 3.75
CA TYR A 199 -4.91 -5.73 2.60
C TYR A 199 -3.54 -6.39 2.62
N ASN A 200 -3.49 -7.68 2.30
CA ASN A 200 -2.27 -8.43 2.06
C ASN A 200 -2.44 -9.21 0.75
N GLY A 201 -1.63 -8.94 -0.24
CA GLY A 201 -1.78 -9.59 -1.54
C GLY A 201 -0.96 -8.96 -2.66
N ASP A 202 -1.37 -9.26 -3.89
CA ASP A 202 -0.73 -8.75 -5.09
C ASP A 202 -1.16 -7.32 -5.41
N MET A 203 -0.21 -6.50 -5.81
CA MET A 203 -0.40 -5.12 -6.26
C MET A 203 0.15 -4.95 -7.67
N VAL A 204 -0.52 -4.17 -8.49
CA VAL A 204 -0.03 -3.74 -9.80
C VAL A 204 -0.31 -2.25 -9.97
N ASN A 205 0.75 -1.47 -10.17
CA ASN A 205 0.66 0.00 -10.33
C ASN A 205 -0.20 0.67 -9.23
N GLY A 206 0.02 0.29 -7.98
CA GLY A 206 -0.68 0.84 -6.82
C GLY A 206 -2.10 0.34 -6.60
N LYS A 207 -2.58 -0.63 -7.39
CA LYS A 207 -3.92 -1.22 -7.25
C LYS A 207 -3.85 -2.67 -6.80
N LYS A 208 -4.85 -3.11 -6.04
CA LYS A 208 -5.03 -4.53 -5.71
C LYS A 208 -5.33 -5.31 -6.97
N GLU A 209 -4.57 -6.38 -7.20
CA GLU A 209 -4.67 -7.24 -8.38
C GLU A 209 -4.37 -8.68 -7.97
N GLY A 210 -4.83 -9.69 -8.75
CA GLY A 210 -4.51 -11.10 -8.45
C GLY A 210 -5.09 -11.58 -7.13
N LYS A 211 -4.32 -12.33 -6.35
CA LYS A 211 -4.77 -12.91 -5.08
C LYS A 211 -4.48 -11.99 -3.90
N GLY A 212 -5.45 -11.89 -2.99
CA GLY A 212 -5.25 -11.14 -1.76
C GLY A 212 -6.31 -11.35 -0.72
N LYS A 213 -5.97 -10.94 0.50
CA LYS A 213 -6.85 -10.93 1.67
C LYS A 213 -7.08 -9.51 2.12
N LEU A 214 -8.34 -9.14 2.31
CA LEU A 214 -8.77 -7.84 2.82
C LEU A 214 -9.53 -8.04 4.13
N GLU A 215 -9.16 -7.29 5.16
CA GLU A 215 -9.78 -7.30 6.48
C GLU A 215 -10.27 -5.90 6.82
N TYR A 216 -11.54 -5.75 7.13
CA TYR A 216 -12.14 -4.49 7.59
C TYR A 216 -12.13 -4.42 9.12
N SER A 217 -12.13 -3.19 9.63
CA SER A 217 -12.16 -2.92 11.08
C SER A 217 -13.42 -3.44 11.78
N ASP A 218 -14.50 -3.68 11.04
CA ASP A 218 -15.73 -4.29 11.57
C ASP A 218 -15.63 -5.82 11.69
N GLY A 219 -14.52 -6.45 11.29
CA GLY A 219 -14.29 -7.89 11.27
C GLY A 219 -14.75 -8.60 10.02
N THR A 220 -15.30 -7.89 9.02
CA THR A 220 -15.59 -8.44 7.70
C THR A 220 -14.28 -8.77 6.98
N THR A 221 -14.19 -9.94 6.33
CA THR A 221 -13.00 -10.34 5.57
C THR A 221 -13.36 -10.80 4.17
N TYR A 222 -12.50 -10.51 3.21
CA TYR A 222 -12.53 -11.09 1.88
C TYR A 222 -11.19 -11.78 1.59
N ASP A 223 -11.23 -12.98 1.04
CA ASP A 223 -10.07 -13.75 0.60
C ASP A 223 -10.36 -14.28 -0.81
N GLY A 224 -9.65 -13.79 -1.81
CA GLY A 224 -9.96 -14.14 -3.20
C GLY A 224 -9.25 -13.29 -4.24
N ASP A 225 -9.86 -13.27 -5.44
CA ASP A 225 -9.32 -12.59 -6.60
C ASP A 225 -9.70 -11.10 -6.62
N PHE A 226 -8.71 -10.27 -7.00
CA PHE A 226 -8.86 -8.82 -7.20
C PHE A 226 -8.52 -8.43 -8.63
N LYS A 227 -9.18 -7.40 -9.13
CA LYS A 227 -8.86 -6.71 -10.36
C LYS A 227 -9.16 -5.21 -10.22
N ASN A 228 -8.14 -4.37 -10.43
CA ASN A 228 -8.29 -2.91 -10.30
C ASN A 228 -8.99 -2.49 -9.00
N ASP A 229 -8.53 -2.99 -7.84
CA ASP A 229 -9.08 -2.74 -6.49
C ASP A 229 -10.45 -3.38 -6.18
N LEU A 230 -11.10 -4.02 -7.15
CA LEU A 230 -12.41 -4.65 -6.98
C LEU A 230 -12.29 -6.18 -6.82
N TYR A 231 -13.23 -6.79 -6.12
CA TYR A 231 -13.39 -8.25 -6.13
C TYR A 231 -13.76 -8.69 -7.55
N ASP A 232 -12.98 -9.56 -8.18
CA ASP A 232 -13.20 -10.02 -9.56
C ASP A 232 -12.57 -11.40 -9.74
N GLY A 233 -13.39 -12.43 -9.87
CA GLY A 233 -12.99 -13.83 -9.90
C GLY A 233 -13.61 -14.59 -8.74
N TYR A 234 -12.93 -15.58 -8.19
CA TYR A 234 -13.44 -16.39 -7.08
C TYR A 234 -12.95 -15.88 -5.73
N GLY A 235 -13.84 -15.91 -4.72
CA GLY A 235 -13.46 -15.50 -3.38
C GLY A 235 -14.45 -15.91 -2.29
N ILE A 236 -14.00 -15.73 -1.05
CA ILE A 236 -14.78 -15.99 0.17
C ILE A 236 -14.94 -14.66 0.92
N LEU A 237 -16.17 -14.21 1.06
CA LEU A 237 -16.54 -13.04 1.84
C LEU A 237 -17.22 -13.48 3.14
N LYS A 238 -16.57 -13.22 4.27
CA LYS A 238 -17.10 -13.49 5.60
C LYS A 238 -17.51 -12.17 6.25
N TYR A 239 -18.78 -12.03 6.56
CA TYR A 239 -19.31 -10.86 7.26
C TYR A 239 -19.10 -10.98 8.76
N ASN A 240 -18.99 -9.87 9.46
CA ASN A 240 -18.84 -9.77 10.89
C ASN A 240 -19.98 -10.45 11.70
N ASN A 241 -21.14 -10.61 11.09
CA ASN A 241 -22.30 -11.27 11.68
C ASN A 241 -22.40 -12.77 11.35
N GLY A 242 -21.32 -13.41 10.96
CA GLY A 242 -21.24 -14.86 10.71
C GLY A 242 -21.80 -15.33 9.38
N ARG A 243 -22.36 -14.45 8.53
CA ARG A 243 -22.74 -14.80 7.15
C ARG A 243 -21.50 -15.02 6.30
N ILE A 244 -21.56 -15.97 5.37
CA ILE A 244 -20.45 -16.30 4.47
C ILE A 244 -21.00 -16.40 3.06
N TYR A 245 -20.33 -15.73 2.13
CA TYR A 245 -20.47 -15.99 0.69
C TYR A 245 -19.17 -16.59 0.17
N GLU A 246 -19.31 -17.62 -0.63
CA GLU A 246 -18.21 -18.28 -1.35
C GLU A 246 -18.63 -18.47 -2.79
N GLY A 247 -17.89 -17.89 -3.75
CA GLY A 247 -18.26 -17.98 -5.16
C GLY A 247 -17.66 -16.89 -6.03
N GLU A 248 -18.31 -16.67 -7.17
CA GLU A 248 -17.83 -15.78 -8.20
C GLU A 248 -18.23 -14.31 -7.94
N PHE A 249 -17.27 -13.43 -8.21
CA PHE A 249 -17.43 -11.98 -8.19
C PHE A 249 -17.09 -11.39 -9.56
N LYS A 250 -17.75 -10.32 -9.91
CA LYS A 250 -17.44 -9.50 -11.08
C LYS A 250 -17.59 -8.03 -10.77
N GLU A 251 -16.51 -7.26 -10.95
CA GLU A 251 -16.50 -5.81 -10.72
C GLU A 251 -17.10 -5.43 -9.34
N GLY A 252 -16.67 -6.13 -8.29
CA GLY A 252 -17.12 -5.92 -6.90
C GLY A 252 -18.49 -6.50 -6.57
N LYS A 253 -19.18 -7.13 -7.51
CA LYS A 253 -20.51 -7.68 -7.33
C LYS A 253 -20.51 -9.21 -7.29
N ILE A 254 -21.38 -9.80 -6.48
CA ILE A 254 -21.67 -11.22 -6.53
C ILE A 254 -22.37 -11.53 -7.87
N LYS A 255 -21.74 -12.34 -8.72
CA LYS A 255 -22.24 -12.69 -10.04
C LYS A 255 -21.69 -14.05 -10.48
N GLY A 256 -22.54 -14.91 -11.08
CA GLY A 256 -22.15 -16.27 -11.43
C GLY A 256 -22.59 -17.26 -10.36
N LYS A 257 -21.84 -18.33 -10.15
CA LYS A 257 -22.20 -19.37 -9.18
C LYS A 257 -21.60 -19.10 -7.82
N GLY A 258 -22.40 -19.38 -6.77
CA GLY A 258 -21.91 -19.23 -5.40
C GLY A 258 -22.80 -19.88 -4.35
N LYS A 259 -22.22 -19.97 -3.16
CA LYS A 259 -22.84 -20.49 -1.94
C LYS A 259 -22.92 -19.40 -0.89
N PHE A 260 -24.12 -19.19 -0.36
CA PHE A 260 -24.34 -18.24 0.73
C PHE A 260 -24.88 -18.97 1.96
N LYS A 261 -24.17 -18.85 3.06
CA LYS A 261 -24.57 -19.38 4.36
C LYS A 261 -25.00 -18.23 5.26
N TRP A 262 -26.20 -18.33 5.82
CA TRP A 262 -26.72 -17.39 6.82
C TRP A 262 -26.30 -17.79 8.23
N GLU A 263 -26.39 -16.87 9.15
CA GLU A 263 -26.14 -17.07 10.58
C GLU A 263 -27.08 -18.13 11.20
N ASP A 264 -28.33 -18.17 10.74
CA ASP A 264 -29.34 -19.11 11.19
C ASP A 264 -29.19 -20.54 10.60
N GLY A 265 -28.11 -20.79 9.87
CA GLY A 265 -27.76 -22.07 9.31
C GLY A 265 -28.34 -22.38 7.92
N ARG A 266 -29.24 -21.55 7.40
CA ARG A 266 -29.70 -21.69 6.01
C ARG A 266 -28.54 -21.58 5.03
N VAL A 267 -28.65 -22.29 3.91
CA VAL A 267 -27.65 -22.26 2.83
C VAL A 267 -28.35 -22.13 1.48
N TYR A 268 -27.86 -21.25 0.64
CA TYR A 268 -28.22 -21.19 -0.76
C TYR A 268 -27.01 -21.55 -1.62
N GLU A 269 -27.20 -22.41 -2.59
CA GLU A 269 -26.22 -22.74 -3.62
C GLU A 269 -26.86 -22.55 -4.99
N GLY A 270 -26.31 -21.66 -5.84
CA GLY A 270 -26.92 -21.39 -7.13
C GLY A 270 -26.35 -20.19 -7.83
N GLU A 271 -27.11 -19.71 -8.81
CA GLU A 271 -26.71 -18.61 -9.66
C GLU A 271 -27.09 -17.26 -9.05
N TYR A 272 -26.22 -16.27 -9.30
CA TYR A 272 -26.39 -14.88 -8.89
C TYR A 272 -26.20 -13.93 -10.07
N ASN A 273 -26.92 -12.84 -10.05
CA ASN A 273 -26.68 -11.67 -10.88
C ASN A 273 -26.88 -10.41 -10.04
N ASP A 274 -25.82 -9.58 -9.93
CA ASP A 274 -25.83 -8.34 -9.14
C ASP A 274 -26.42 -8.54 -7.73
N PHE A 275 -25.83 -9.46 -6.94
CA PHE A 275 -26.25 -9.85 -5.58
C PHE A 275 -27.62 -10.53 -5.48
N MET A 276 -28.34 -10.72 -6.58
CA MET A 276 -29.65 -11.35 -6.57
C MET A 276 -29.57 -12.81 -7.03
N LYS A 277 -30.23 -13.70 -6.28
CA LYS A 277 -30.43 -15.08 -6.71
C LYS A 277 -31.22 -15.10 -7.99
N THR A 278 -30.73 -15.83 -8.98
CA THR A 278 -31.34 -15.97 -10.33
C THR A 278 -31.09 -17.37 -10.88
N GLY A 279 -31.60 -17.67 -12.09
CA GLY A 279 -31.30 -18.94 -12.76
C GLY A 279 -31.72 -20.14 -11.93
N PHE A 280 -30.84 -21.13 -11.80
CA PHE A 280 -31.10 -22.35 -11.04
C PHE A 280 -30.34 -22.35 -9.70
N GLY A 281 -31.02 -22.84 -8.63
CA GLY A 281 -30.36 -22.92 -7.31
C GLY A 281 -31.16 -23.70 -6.27
N LYS A 282 -30.44 -24.08 -5.21
CA LYS A 282 -30.98 -24.80 -4.05
C LYS A 282 -30.94 -23.92 -2.81
N LEU A 283 -32.03 -23.90 -2.06
CA LEU A 283 -32.11 -23.26 -0.75
C LEU A 283 -32.42 -24.31 0.33
N TYR A 284 -31.47 -24.56 1.19
CA TYR A 284 -31.61 -25.40 2.35
C TYR A 284 -32.09 -24.55 3.52
N TRP A 285 -33.28 -24.86 4.09
CA TRP A 285 -33.75 -24.27 5.34
C TRP A 285 -33.15 -25.00 6.55
N ASN A 286 -33.00 -26.33 6.40
CA ASN A 286 -32.33 -27.26 7.32
C ASN A 286 -32.02 -28.57 6.55
N ASP A 287 -31.46 -29.57 7.21
CA ASP A 287 -31.05 -30.84 6.59
C ASP A 287 -32.21 -31.63 5.94
N ASN A 288 -33.43 -31.47 6.45
CA ASN A 288 -34.61 -32.21 6.01
C ASN A 288 -35.52 -31.43 5.06
N LYS A 289 -35.21 -30.13 4.83
CA LYS A 289 -36.08 -29.27 4.00
C LYS A 289 -35.26 -28.35 3.12
N TYR A 290 -35.45 -28.48 1.83
CA TYR A 290 -34.85 -27.60 0.84
C TYR A 290 -35.74 -27.38 -0.37
N TYR A 291 -35.48 -26.31 -1.10
CA TYR A 291 -36.07 -26.02 -2.43
C TYR A 291 -34.97 -26.17 -3.46
N GLU A 292 -35.30 -26.81 -4.58
CA GLU A 292 -34.45 -26.88 -5.76
C GLU A 292 -35.29 -26.41 -6.98
N GLY A 293 -34.77 -25.42 -7.71
CA GLY A 293 -35.52 -24.91 -8.87
C GLY A 293 -35.06 -23.54 -9.33
N GLN A 294 -35.95 -22.90 -10.12
CA GLN A 294 -35.67 -21.61 -10.74
C GLN A 294 -35.85 -20.45 -9.75
N TRP A 295 -35.03 -19.40 -9.93
CA TRP A 295 -35.00 -18.19 -9.14
C TRP A 295 -35.11 -16.97 -10.03
N LEU A 296 -35.77 -15.92 -9.57
CA LEU A 296 -35.81 -14.61 -10.18
C LEU A 296 -35.84 -13.53 -9.08
N ASN A 297 -34.84 -12.64 -9.09
CA ASN A 297 -34.72 -11.52 -8.17
C ASN A 297 -34.93 -11.94 -6.69
N ASN A 298 -34.14 -12.90 -6.22
CA ASN A 298 -34.14 -13.45 -4.85
C ASN A 298 -35.39 -14.28 -4.48
N ARG A 299 -36.32 -14.56 -5.41
CA ARG A 299 -37.54 -15.30 -5.13
C ARG A 299 -37.59 -16.56 -5.99
N GLN A 300 -38.16 -17.63 -5.42
CA GLN A 300 -38.53 -18.83 -6.18
C GLN A 300 -39.45 -18.46 -7.34
N HIS A 301 -39.14 -18.94 -8.54
CA HIS A 301 -39.88 -18.61 -9.76
C HIS A 301 -39.80 -19.77 -10.75
N GLY A 302 -40.79 -19.95 -11.62
CA GLY A 302 -40.77 -21.03 -12.60
C GLY A 302 -40.89 -22.42 -11.99
N LYS A 303 -40.30 -23.42 -12.62
CA LYS A 303 -40.34 -24.82 -12.15
C LYS A 303 -39.44 -25.02 -10.93
N GLY A 304 -39.94 -25.81 -9.98
CA GLY A 304 -39.12 -26.18 -8.80
C GLY A 304 -39.80 -27.26 -7.97
N VAL A 305 -39.02 -27.80 -7.05
CA VAL A 305 -39.39 -28.88 -6.14
C VAL A 305 -39.07 -28.45 -4.70
N ILE A 306 -39.99 -28.66 -3.78
CA ILE A 306 -39.74 -28.61 -2.35
C ILE A 306 -39.56 -30.04 -1.86
N HIS A 307 -38.42 -30.30 -1.24
CA HIS A 307 -38.16 -31.56 -0.55
C HIS A 307 -38.37 -31.32 0.95
N TYR A 308 -39.15 -32.19 1.60
CA TYR A 308 -39.48 -32.10 3.01
C TYR A 308 -39.76 -33.47 3.61
N ASP A 309 -38.92 -33.93 4.56
CA ASP A 309 -39.05 -35.23 5.26
C ASP A 309 -39.23 -36.41 4.30
N GLY A 310 -38.44 -36.47 3.22
CA GLY A 310 -38.47 -37.53 2.21
C GLY A 310 -39.65 -37.42 1.22
N LYS A 311 -40.46 -36.37 1.30
CA LYS A 311 -41.54 -36.07 0.35
C LYS A 311 -41.09 -34.98 -0.62
N GLU A 312 -41.62 -35.03 -1.82
CA GLU A 312 -41.39 -34.04 -2.90
C GLU A 312 -42.69 -33.37 -3.27
N ILE A 313 -42.67 -32.05 -3.41
CA ILE A 313 -43.76 -31.23 -3.89
C ILE A 313 -43.29 -30.48 -5.11
N GLU A 314 -43.57 -30.99 -6.27
CA GLU A 314 -43.31 -30.33 -7.54
C GLU A 314 -44.31 -29.21 -7.80
N GLY A 315 -43.88 -28.14 -8.44
CA GLY A 315 -44.79 -27.08 -8.79
C GLY A 315 -44.21 -25.96 -9.63
N ILE A 316 -45.09 -25.06 -10.02
CA ILE A 316 -44.75 -23.79 -10.66
C ILE A 316 -44.82 -22.70 -9.60
N PHE A 317 -43.73 -21.97 -9.44
CA PHE A 317 -43.62 -20.88 -8.47
C PHE A 317 -43.71 -19.53 -9.14
N ARG A 318 -44.34 -18.57 -8.47
CA ARG A 318 -44.38 -17.18 -8.90
C ARG A 318 -44.09 -16.29 -7.69
N PHE A 319 -42.93 -15.60 -7.72
CA PHE A 319 -42.47 -14.70 -6.67
C PHE A 319 -42.51 -15.31 -5.25
N GLY A 320 -42.09 -16.56 -5.11
CA GLY A 320 -42.00 -17.27 -3.83
C GLY A 320 -43.27 -18.01 -3.42
N LYS A 321 -44.33 -18.02 -4.24
CA LYS A 321 -45.56 -18.77 -3.97
C LYS A 321 -45.76 -19.85 -5.03
N ILE A 322 -46.21 -21.04 -4.62
CA ILE A 322 -46.62 -22.07 -5.53
C ILE A 322 -48.00 -21.69 -6.13
N ILE A 323 -48.12 -21.69 -7.43
CA ILE A 323 -49.35 -21.34 -8.16
C ILE A 323 -49.99 -22.52 -8.87
N LYS A 324 -49.25 -23.61 -9.09
CA LYS A 324 -49.69 -24.89 -9.61
C LYS A 324 -48.77 -25.97 -9.02
N GLY A 325 -49.29 -26.90 -8.25
CA GLY A 325 -48.63 -28.10 -7.74
C GLY A 325 -49.28 -29.35 -8.32
N ASN A 326 -48.48 -30.41 -8.44
CA ASN A 326 -48.94 -31.77 -8.68
C ASN A 326 -48.97 -32.51 -7.35
#